data_d0f0f5c531e81f07d071905d24b62376
#
_entry.id   d0f0f5c531e81f07d071905d24b62376
#
_cell.length_a   1.000
_cell.length_b   1.000
_cell.length_c   1.000
_cell.angle_alpha   90.00
_cell.angle_beta   90.00
_cell.angle_gamma   90.00
#
_symmetry.space_group_name_H-M   'P 1'
#
loop_
_entity.id
_entity.type
_entity.pdbx_description
1 polymer ?
#
loop_
_entity_poly.entity_id
_entity_poly.type
_entity_poly.pdbx_seq_one_letter_code
_entity_poly.pdbx_strand_id
1 'polypeptide(L)'
;SAFKPAVAAAALTAGIDPAATVNCTGRYGFYSGYQPGCLQYGHGGPVDLRTALEYSCNIFFYDVGRRLGVDVFSAMARQLGLATPTGVEITEAQGRLTWSSDENYQAGLTLMAAIGQGNTAVTPLQLAAYAATLANCGQRPALHFADRAVNAATGETVWQYAPTFTTVPGGEGVFGPIRDGMKRMARTTRVLREAPVACAAKTGSPQLADTLPGGGHYVNSVLIGYAPADDPQIAMAVVLEYGGGGSNAAPILRAVLDAVFGV
;
A
#
# COMPACT_ATOMS: atom_id res chain seq x y z
N SER A 1 4.43 -1.02 -5.49
CA SER A 1 4.12 -2.27 -4.75
C SER A 1 3.42 -2.02 -3.41
N ALA A 2 3.51 -0.82 -2.81
CA ALA A 2 2.67 -0.44 -1.67
C ALA A 2 1.16 -0.42 -2.02
N PHE A 3 0.81 -0.39 -3.29
CA PHE A 3 -0.56 -0.46 -3.82
C PHE A 3 -1.15 -1.88 -3.82
N LYS A 4 -0.32 -2.93 -3.82
CA LYS A 4 -0.75 -4.33 -3.91
C LYS A 4 -1.78 -4.77 -2.88
N PRO A 5 -1.74 -4.34 -1.61
CA PRO A 5 -2.81 -4.64 -0.66
C PRO A 5 -4.21 -4.15 -1.10
N ALA A 6 -4.31 -3.04 -1.86
CA ALA A 6 -5.59 -2.57 -2.40
C ALA A 6 -6.12 -3.50 -3.51
N VAL A 7 -5.22 -3.99 -4.37
CA VAL A 7 -5.58 -5.00 -5.40
C VAL A 7 -5.98 -6.32 -4.73
N ALA A 8 -5.30 -6.71 -3.65
CA ALA A 8 -5.66 -7.87 -2.84
C ALA A 8 -7.05 -7.72 -2.20
N ALA A 9 -7.38 -6.54 -1.65
CA ALA A 9 -8.70 -6.26 -1.10
C ALA A 9 -9.79 -6.36 -2.18
N ALA A 10 -9.55 -5.81 -3.37
CA ALA A 10 -10.47 -5.95 -4.50
C ALA A 10 -10.66 -7.42 -4.92
N ALA A 11 -9.58 -8.20 -4.94
CA ALA A 11 -9.63 -9.62 -5.28
C ALA A 11 -10.48 -10.44 -4.31
N LEU A 12 -10.23 -10.26 -3.01
CA LEU A 12 -10.96 -10.95 -1.95
C LEU A 12 -12.45 -10.53 -1.92
N THR A 13 -12.72 -9.25 -2.12
CA THR A 13 -14.10 -8.74 -2.22
C THR A 13 -14.83 -9.31 -3.44
N ALA A 14 -14.12 -9.56 -4.55
CA ALA A 14 -14.65 -10.23 -5.74
C ALA A 14 -14.75 -11.76 -5.59
N GLY A 15 -14.44 -12.34 -4.43
CA GLY A 15 -14.56 -13.76 -4.14
C GLY A 15 -13.37 -14.62 -4.63
N ILE A 16 -12.23 -14.01 -4.94
CA ILE A 16 -11.00 -14.78 -5.22
C ILE A 16 -10.50 -15.39 -3.92
N ASP A 17 -10.36 -16.72 -3.91
CA ASP A 17 -9.85 -17.46 -2.74
C ASP A 17 -8.42 -17.00 -2.40
N PRO A 18 -8.13 -16.58 -1.16
CA PRO A 18 -6.78 -16.19 -0.74
C PRO A 18 -5.74 -17.33 -0.85
N ALA A 19 -6.19 -18.59 -0.91
CA ALA A 19 -5.33 -19.77 -1.12
C ALA A 19 -5.13 -20.09 -2.62
N ALA A 20 -5.87 -19.43 -3.53
CA ALA A 20 -5.64 -19.62 -4.96
C ALA A 20 -4.23 -19.18 -5.36
N THR A 21 -3.57 -20.01 -6.16
CA THR A 21 -2.17 -19.78 -6.53
C THR A 21 -2.01 -19.33 -7.99
N VAL A 22 -0.99 -18.54 -8.24
CA VAL A 22 -0.48 -18.20 -9.57
C VAL A 22 0.97 -18.68 -9.66
N ASN A 23 1.33 -19.35 -10.76
CA ASN A 23 2.70 -19.83 -10.95
C ASN A 23 3.62 -18.69 -11.38
N CYS A 24 4.60 -18.34 -10.52
CA CYS A 24 5.54 -17.27 -10.79
C CYS A 24 6.80 -17.81 -11.49
N THR A 25 6.85 -17.63 -12.80
CA THR A 25 7.97 -18.05 -13.66
C THR A 25 8.96 -16.93 -13.99
N GLY A 26 8.80 -15.76 -13.36
CA GLY A 26 9.65 -14.60 -13.57
C GLY A 26 9.16 -13.62 -14.63
N ARG A 27 8.36 -14.05 -15.60
CA ARG A 27 7.71 -13.20 -16.61
C ARG A 27 6.23 -13.53 -16.74
N TYR A 28 5.41 -12.49 -16.92
CA TYR A 28 3.98 -12.65 -17.15
C TYR A 28 3.71 -12.73 -18.67
N GLY A 29 3.47 -13.93 -19.15
CA GLY A 29 3.38 -14.24 -20.59
C GLY A 29 1.98 -14.22 -21.18
N PHE A 30 0.98 -13.57 -20.57
CA PHE A 30 -0.40 -13.54 -21.08
C PHE A 30 -0.52 -12.79 -22.41
N TYR A 31 0.19 -11.67 -22.56
CA TYR A 31 0.24 -10.92 -23.82
C TYR A 31 1.52 -11.23 -24.58
N SER A 32 1.41 -11.62 -25.87
CA SER A 32 2.57 -11.96 -26.68
C SER A 32 3.57 -10.81 -26.88
N GLY A 33 3.07 -9.57 -26.98
CA GLY A 33 3.87 -8.37 -27.22
C GLY A 33 4.35 -7.65 -25.96
N TYR A 34 3.89 -8.05 -24.76
CA TYR A 34 4.23 -7.37 -23.51
C TYR A 34 4.31 -8.37 -22.35
N GLN A 35 5.52 -8.69 -21.93
CA GLN A 35 5.79 -9.67 -20.88
C GLN A 35 6.55 -9.04 -19.70
N PRO A 36 5.87 -8.30 -18.82
CA PRO A 36 6.52 -7.65 -17.70
C PRO A 36 7.06 -8.66 -16.69
N GLY A 37 8.18 -8.30 -16.05
CA GLY A 37 8.92 -9.17 -15.14
C GLY A 37 8.44 -9.13 -13.70
N CYS A 38 8.78 -10.19 -12.98
CA CYS A 38 8.80 -10.19 -11.52
C CYS A 38 10.19 -9.80 -11.00
N LEU A 39 10.25 -9.38 -9.73
CA LEU A 39 11.51 -9.18 -9.04
C LEU A 39 12.30 -10.50 -8.97
N GLN A 40 13.63 -10.42 -9.08
CA GLN A 40 14.56 -11.55 -8.88
C GLN A 40 14.26 -12.80 -9.74
N TYR A 41 13.87 -12.63 -11.00
CA TYR A 41 13.61 -13.74 -11.94
C TYR A 41 12.45 -14.68 -11.57
N GLY A 42 11.62 -14.32 -10.58
CA GLY A 42 10.47 -15.10 -10.13
C GLY A 42 10.70 -15.81 -8.81
N HIS A 43 9.63 -16.40 -8.31
CA HIS A 43 9.61 -17.10 -7.01
C HIS A 43 9.69 -18.62 -7.16
N GLY A 44 9.79 -19.10 -8.42
CA GLY A 44 10.04 -20.52 -8.73
C GLY A 44 8.90 -21.47 -8.39
N GLY A 45 7.63 -21.05 -8.54
CA GLY A 45 6.51 -21.94 -8.28
C GLY A 45 5.18 -21.24 -7.98
N PRO A 46 4.22 -21.98 -7.43
CA PRO A 46 2.92 -21.44 -7.06
C PRO A 46 3.03 -20.45 -5.90
N VAL A 47 2.38 -19.30 -6.05
CA VAL A 47 2.34 -18.19 -5.10
C VAL A 47 0.89 -17.88 -4.78
N ASP A 48 0.50 -17.95 -3.52
CA ASP A 48 -0.79 -17.51 -3.00
C ASP A 48 -0.76 -16.02 -2.64
N LEU A 49 -1.90 -15.46 -2.21
CA LEU A 49 -2.01 -14.03 -1.87
C LEU A 49 -1.06 -13.61 -0.75
N ARG A 50 -0.93 -14.40 0.31
CA ARG A 50 -0.07 -14.08 1.45
C ARG A 50 1.40 -14.07 1.05
N THR A 51 1.83 -15.09 0.34
CA THR A 51 3.18 -15.20 -0.22
C THR A 51 3.47 -14.10 -1.25
N ALA A 52 2.46 -13.74 -2.06
CA ALA A 52 2.57 -12.64 -3.02
C ALA A 52 2.78 -11.29 -2.34
N LEU A 53 2.15 -11.04 -1.20
CA LEU A 53 2.37 -9.83 -0.40
C LEU A 53 3.73 -9.86 0.32
N GLU A 54 4.11 -11.00 0.89
CA GLU A 54 5.37 -11.23 1.58
C GLU A 54 6.57 -10.91 0.68
N TYR A 55 6.64 -11.55 -0.48
CA TYR A 55 7.75 -11.41 -1.42
C TYR A 55 7.49 -10.39 -2.53
N SER A 56 6.37 -9.68 -2.46
CA SER A 56 6.01 -8.68 -3.46
C SER A 56 5.93 -9.21 -4.90
N CYS A 57 5.34 -10.40 -5.10
CA CYS A 57 5.26 -11.05 -6.40
C CYS A 57 4.45 -10.22 -7.42
N ASN A 58 5.11 -9.74 -8.48
CA ASN A 58 4.42 -9.00 -9.53
C ASN A 58 3.50 -9.91 -10.36
N ILE A 59 3.94 -11.14 -10.67
CA ILE A 59 3.18 -12.07 -11.53
C ILE A 59 1.81 -12.37 -10.94
N PHE A 60 1.73 -12.61 -9.63
CA PHE A 60 0.45 -12.79 -8.93
C PHE A 60 -0.47 -11.58 -9.14
N PHE A 61 0.04 -10.37 -8.91
CA PHE A 61 -0.76 -9.16 -9.03
C PHE A 61 -1.07 -8.77 -10.48
N TYR A 62 -0.23 -9.12 -11.45
CA TYR A 62 -0.56 -8.99 -12.87
C TYR A 62 -1.75 -9.88 -13.24
N ASP A 63 -1.73 -11.16 -12.83
CA ASP A 63 -2.81 -12.10 -13.15
C ASP A 63 -4.12 -11.69 -12.47
N VAL A 64 -4.08 -11.41 -11.19
CA VAL A 64 -5.25 -10.99 -10.42
C VAL A 64 -5.80 -9.66 -10.96
N GLY A 65 -4.93 -8.66 -11.17
CA GLY A 65 -5.34 -7.36 -11.69
C GLY A 65 -5.95 -7.44 -13.09
N ARG A 66 -5.39 -8.28 -13.98
CA ARG A 66 -5.97 -8.54 -15.31
C ARG A 66 -7.36 -9.18 -15.22
N ARG A 67 -7.53 -10.14 -14.31
CA ARG A 67 -8.84 -10.82 -14.12
C ARG A 67 -9.91 -9.90 -13.55
N LEU A 68 -9.53 -8.99 -12.65
CA LEU A 68 -10.45 -8.01 -12.05
C LEU A 68 -10.78 -6.87 -13.02
N GLY A 69 -9.81 -6.41 -13.79
CA GLY A 69 -9.88 -5.16 -14.54
C GLY A 69 -9.47 -3.96 -13.69
N VAL A 70 -8.95 -2.92 -14.35
CA VAL A 70 -8.38 -1.74 -13.70
C VAL A 70 -9.41 -0.98 -12.86
N ASP A 71 -10.64 -0.85 -13.34
CA ASP A 71 -11.67 -0.06 -12.66
C ASP A 71 -12.07 -0.66 -11.32
N VAL A 72 -12.11 -2.00 -11.20
CA VAL A 72 -12.50 -2.70 -9.96
C VAL A 72 -11.48 -2.44 -8.86
N PHE A 73 -10.20 -2.64 -9.12
CA PHE A 73 -9.20 -2.42 -8.07
C PHE A 73 -8.88 -0.94 -7.83
N SER A 74 -9.07 -0.06 -8.83
CA SER A 74 -8.96 1.40 -8.63
C SER A 74 -10.13 1.93 -7.79
N ALA A 75 -11.34 1.42 -7.98
CA ALA A 75 -12.48 1.74 -7.12
C ALA A 75 -12.23 1.32 -5.66
N MET A 76 -11.71 0.10 -5.44
CA MET A 76 -11.32 -0.35 -4.10
C MET A 76 -10.22 0.52 -3.50
N ALA A 77 -9.19 0.86 -4.26
CA ALA A 77 -8.11 1.74 -3.80
C ALA A 77 -8.64 3.11 -3.36
N ARG A 78 -9.61 3.67 -4.08
CA ARG A 78 -10.29 4.92 -3.70
C ARG A 78 -11.10 4.77 -2.41
N GLN A 79 -11.82 3.66 -2.22
CA GLN A 79 -12.52 3.38 -0.96
C GLN A 79 -11.54 3.30 0.23
N LEU A 80 -10.36 2.72 0.00
CA LEU A 80 -9.30 2.63 1.00
C LEU A 80 -8.58 3.97 1.25
N GLY A 81 -8.96 5.06 0.56
CA GLY A 81 -8.43 6.41 0.78
C GLY A 81 -7.32 6.84 -0.17
N LEU A 82 -6.94 6.02 -1.16
CA LEU A 82 -5.94 6.42 -2.16
C LEU A 82 -6.57 7.31 -3.24
N ALA A 83 -5.81 8.31 -3.70
CA ALA A 83 -6.25 9.34 -4.65
C ALA A 83 -7.60 10.00 -4.27
N THR A 84 -7.77 10.26 -2.99
CA THR A 84 -8.90 10.96 -2.41
C THR A 84 -8.36 11.88 -1.31
N PRO A 85 -8.82 13.13 -1.19
CA PRO A 85 -8.46 13.98 -0.07
C PRO A 85 -8.73 13.27 1.26
N THR A 86 -7.83 13.44 2.22
CA THR A 86 -7.93 12.79 3.54
C THR A 86 -8.86 13.54 4.48
N GLY A 87 -9.15 14.81 4.15
CA GLY A 87 -10.04 15.69 4.91
C GLY A 87 -9.35 16.50 5.99
N VAL A 88 -8.01 16.51 6.04
CA VAL A 88 -7.27 17.40 6.96
C VAL A 88 -7.51 18.86 6.62
N GLU A 89 -7.32 19.75 7.60
CA GLU A 89 -7.69 21.17 7.55
C GLU A 89 -6.78 22.02 6.65
N ILE A 90 -5.82 21.43 5.96
CA ILE A 90 -4.92 22.10 5.01
C ILE A 90 -5.20 21.66 3.58
N THR A 91 -4.72 22.45 2.60
CA THR A 91 -4.85 22.09 1.18
C THR A 91 -4.10 20.79 0.86
N GLU A 92 -4.80 19.87 0.21
CA GLU A 92 -4.27 18.57 -0.18
C GLU A 92 -4.19 18.40 -1.70
N ALA A 93 -3.17 17.67 -2.16
CA ALA A 93 -3.15 17.14 -3.52
C ALA A 93 -4.06 15.90 -3.60
N GLN A 94 -4.91 15.85 -4.62
CA GLN A 94 -5.90 14.77 -4.75
C GLN A 94 -5.25 13.41 -5.09
N GLY A 95 -4.13 13.40 -5.81
CA GLY A 95 -3.58 12.17 -6.38
C GLY A 95 -4.34 11.69 -7.62
N ARG A 96 -3.94 10.53 -8.16
CA ARG A 96 -4.55 9.94 -9.36
C ARG A 96 -4.43 8.42 -9.34
N LEU A 97 -5.42 7.73 -9.90
CA LEU A 97 -5.42 6.30 -10.21
C LEU A 97 -5.56 6.10 -11.72
N THR A 98 -5.26 4.90 -12.20
CA THR A 98 -5.49 4.49 -13.59
C THR A 98 -6.91 3.99 -13.75
N TRP A 99 -7.61 4.43 -14.80
CA TRP A 99 -8.95 4.00 -15.17
C TRP A 99 -9.01 3.54 -16.63
N SER A 100 -9.94 2.65 -16.96
CA SER A 100 -10.15 2.23 -18.36
C SER A 100 -10.65 3.36 -19.25
N SER A 101 -11.22 4.41 -18.66
CA SER A 101 -11.64 5.65 -19.34
C SER A 101 -10.53 6.66 -19.57
N ASP A 102 -9.30 6.42 -19.10
CA ASP A 102 -8.18 7.33 -19.35
C ASP A 102 -7.87 7.37 -20.86
N GLU A 103 -7.62 8.55 -21.41
CA GLU A 103 -7.44 8.79 -22.86
C GLU A 103 -6.39 7.88 -23.53
N ASN A 104 -5.31 7.56 -22.80
CA ASN A 104 -4.22 6.72 -23.30
C ASN A 104 -4.23 5.30 -22.67
N TYR A 105 -5.41 4.85 -22.20
CA TYR A 105 -5.49 3.54 -21.60
C TYR A 105 -5.27 2.42 -22.62
N GLN A 106 -4.47 1.45 -22.23
CA GLN A 106 -4.22 0.20 -22.94
C GLN A 106 -4.20 -0.96 -21.94
N ALA A 107 -4.52 -2.17 -22.40
CA ALA A 107 -4.60 -3.34 -21.52
C ALA A 107 -3.31 -3.61 -20.70
N GLY A 108 -2.15 -3.25 -21.24
CA GLY A 108 -0.87 -3.33 -20.53
C GLY A 108 -0.79 -2.41 -19.32
N LEU A 109 -1.50 -1.26 -19.32
CA LEU A 109 -1.56 -0.36 -18.17
C LEU A 109 -2.28 -0.99 -16.99
N THR A 110 -3.25 -1.91 -17.19
CA THR A 110 -3.86 -2.68 -16.11
C THR A 110 -2.81 -3.44 -15.31
N LEU A 111 -1.85 -4.09 -15.97
CA LEU A 111 -0.79 -4.83 -15.29
C LEU A 111 0.10 -3.90 -14.46
N MET A 112 0.49 -2.77 -15.05
CA MET A 112 1.31 -1.78 -14.36
C MET A 112 0.57 -1.15 -13.17
N ALA A 113 -0.70 -0.78 -13.35
CA ALA A 113 -1.54 -0.23 -12.29
C ALA A 113 -1.74 -1.23 -11.13
N ALA A 114 -1.87 -2.54 -11.42
CA ALA A 114 -2.04 -3.57 -10.40
C ALA A 114 -0.84 -3.71 -9.44
N ILE A 115 0.32 -3.19 -9.82
CA ILE A 115 1.50 -3.13 -8.95
C ILE A 115 1.80 -1.70 -8.44
N GLY A 116 0.91 -0.73 -8.72
CA GLY A 116 1.04 0.67 -8.31
C GLY A 116 2.00 1.49 -9.17
N GLN A 117 2.14 1.12 -10.43
CA GLN A 117 2.89 1.85 -11.47
C GLN A 117 1.91 2.50 -12.47
N GLY A 118 2.42 3.03 -13.56
CA GLY A 118 1.63 3.69 -14.60
C GLY A 118 1.16 5.08 -14.13
N ASN A 119 -0.15 5.36 -14.28
CA ASN A 119 -0.72 6.67 -13.94
C ASN A 119 -0.99 6.87 -12.43
N THR A 120 -0.67 5.90 -11.57
CA THR A 120 -0.95 5.97 -10.14
C THR A 120 -0.02 6.95 -9.45
N ALA A 121 -0.58 7.98 -8.83
CA ALA A 121 0.12 8.96 -8.00
C ALA A 121 -0.69 9.24 -6.73
N VAL A 122 -0.08 9.12 -5.57
CA VAL A 122 -0.73 9.30 -4.26
C VAL A 122 0.19 10.06 -3.31
N THR A 123 -0.39 10.77 -2.35
CA THR A 123 0.40 11.52 -1.37
C THR A 123 0.88 10.61 -0.24
N PRO A 124 1.98 10.95 0.47
CA PRO A 124 2.39 10.24 1.68
C PRO A 124 1.30 10.18 2.75
N LEU A 125 0.50 11.24 2.89
CA LEU A 125 -0.62 11.27 3.84
C LEU A 125 -1.71 10.27 3.46
N GLN A 126 -2.06 10.15 2.18
CA GLN A 126 -2.98 9.12 1.69
C GLN A 126 -2.44 7.71 1.95
N LEU A 127 -1.14 7.48 1.77
CA LEU A 127 -0.51 6.20 2.10
C LEU A 127 -0.58 5.87 3.59
N ALA A 128 -0.42 6.86 4.48
CA ALA A 128 -0.55 6.66 5.92
C ALA A 128 -2.00 6.35 6.33
N ALA A 129 -2.99 7.10 5.79
CA ALA A 129 -4.42 6.82 5.99
C ALA A 129 -4.80 5.42 5.50
N TYR A 130 -4.28 5.03 4.34
CA TYR A 130 -4.45 3.71 3.76
C TYR A 130 -3.86 2.61 4.65
N ALA A 131 -2.64 2.81 5.18
CA ALA A 131 -2.03 1.88 6.13
C ALA A 131 -2.88 1.72 7.39
N ALA A 132 -3.44 2.83 7.94
CA ALA A 132 -4.36 2.82 9.06
C ALA A 132 -5.66 2.05 8.74
N THR A 133 -6.20 2.23 7.54
CA THR A 133 -7.40 1.51 7.08
C THR A 133 -7.17 0.00 7.02
N LEU A 134 -6.02 -0.44 6.49
CA LEU A 134 -5.65 -1.86 6.47
C LEU A 134 -5.46 -2.42 7.89
N ALA A 135 -4.81 -1.66 8.77
CA ALA A 135 -4.61 -2.00 10.17
C ALA A 135 -5.93 -2.21 10.91
N ASN A 136 -6.91 -1.34 10.66
CA ASN A 136 -8.21 -1.31 11.31
C ASN A 136 -9.28 -2.17 10.58
N CYS A 137 -8.89 -3.21 9.84
CA CYS A 137 -9.82 -4.10 9.13
C CYS A 137 -10.87 -3.36 8.28
N GLY A 138 -10.45 -2.31 7.57
CA GLY A 138 -11.31 -1.52 6.69
C GLY A 138 -12.00 -0.33 7.35
N GLN A 139 -11.80 -0.08 8.63
CA GLN A 139 -12.27 1.15 9.27
C GLN A 139 -11.29 2.30 8.93
N ARG A 140 -11.65 3.11 7.94
CA ARG A 140 -10.84 4.24 7.48
C ARG A 140 -11.06 5.45 8.40
N PRO A 141 -10.03 5.90 9.15
CA PRO A 141 -10.16 7.07 10.00
C PRO A 141 -10.26 8.35 9.14
N ALA A 142 -11.08 9.30 9.57
CA ALA A 142 -10.94 10.67 9.13
C ALA A 142 -9.66 11.24 9.76
N LEU A 143 -8.83 11.90 8.95
CA LEU A 143 -7.59 12.49 9.46
C LEU A 143 -7.81 13.93 9.86
N HIS A 144 -7.00 14.41 10.80
CA HIS A 144 -7.02 15.79 11.30
C HIS A 144 -5.62 16.18 11.80
N PHE A 145 -5.36 17.50 11.83
CA PHE A 145 -4.22 18.09 12.51
C PHE A 145 -4.65 18.86 13.76
N ALA A 146 -5.85 19.48 13.70
CA ALA A 146 -6.38 20.21 14.82
C ALA A 146 -7.04 19.24 15.83
N ASP A 147 -6.51 19.18 17.05
CA ASP A 147 -7.07 18.38 18.13
C ASP A 147 -8.23 19.13 18.84
N ARG A 148 -8.00 20.40 19.18
CA ARG A 148 -8.99 21.23 19.90
C ARG A 148 -8.76 22.72 19.66
N ALA A 149 -9.81 23.49 19.88
CA ALA A 149 -9.75 24.94 19.97
C ALA A 149 -10.13 25.38 21.40
N VAL A 150 -9.35 26.29 21.96
CA VAL A 150 -9.60 26.85 23.30
C VAL A 150 -9.83 28.35 23.22
N ASN A 151 -10.70 28.88 24.09
CA ASN A 151 -10.85 30.29 24.24
C ASN A 151 -9.58 30.88 24.90
N ALA A 152 -8.92 31.81 24.22
CA ALA A 152 -7.65 32.37 24.70
C ALA A 152 -7.75 33.12 26.00
N ALA A 153 -8.94 33.69 26.36
CA ALA A 153 -9.14 34.44 27.57
C ALA A 153 -9.55 33.57 28.77
N THR A 154 -10.32 32.50 28.53
CA THR A 154 -10.87 31.68 29.65
C THR A 154 -10.16 30.32 29.76
N GLY A 155 -9.45 29.85 28.73
CA GLY A 155 -8.86 28.52 28.67
C GLY A 155 -9.88 27.39 28.42
N GLU A 156 -11.16 27.71 28.25
CA GLU A 156 -12.21 26.74 28.02
C GLU A 156 -12.10 26.13 26.60
N THR A 157 -12.28 24.81 26.49
CA THR A 157 -12.34 24.12 25.18
C THR A 157 -13.67 24.46 24.51
N VAL A 158 -13.60 25.14 23.36
CA VAL A 158 -14.77 25.53 22.57
C VAL A 158 -15.06 24.52 21.44
N TRP A 159 -14.09 23.70 21.10
CA TRP A 159 -14.21 22.60 20.11
C TRP A 159 -13.12 21.56 20.37
N GLN A 160 -13.45 20.30 20.15
CA GLN A 160 -12.52 19.18 20.22
C GLN A 160 -12.85 18.18 19.12
N TYR A 161 -11.81 17.64 18.49
CA TYR A 161 -11.95 16.59 17.48
C TYR A 161 -12.59 15.35 18.09
N ALA A 162 -13.55 14.79 17.36
CA ALA A 162 -14.15 13.50 17.67
C ALA A 162 -13.79 12.50 16.55
N PRO A 163 -13.12 11.37 16.85
CA PRO A 163 -12.75 10.37 15.85
C PRO A 163 -13.97 9.84 15.08
N THR A 164 -13.89 9.87 13.76
CA THR A 164 -14.90 9.30 12.88
C THR A 164 -14.27 8.34 11.89
N PHE A 165 -15.05 7.34 11.44
CA PHE A 165 -14.57 6.30 10.54
C PHE A 165 -15.55 6.09 9.39
N THR A 166 -15.00 5.76 8.22
CA THR A 166 -15.75 5.27 7.08
C THR A 166 -15.46 3.77 6.91
N THR A 167 -16.49 2.93 6.88
CA THR A 167 -16.31 1.49 6.74
C THR A 167 -16.10 1.10 5.28
N VAL A 168 -14.97 0.50 4.97
CA VAL A 168 -14.73 -0.23 3.71
C VAL A 168 -15.19 -1.67 3.94
N PRO A 169 -16.14 -2.19 3.13
CA PRO A 169 -16.69 -3.53 3.34
C PRO A 169 -15.64 -4.65 3.23
N GLY A 170 -15.86 -5.76 3.95
CA GLY A 170 -15.02 -6.95 3.85
C GLY A 170 -14.55 -7.53 5.19
N GLY A 171 -14.36 -6.69 6.19
CA GLY A 171 -13.97 -7.12 7.54
C GLY A 171 -12.76 -8.05 7.54
N GLU A 172 -12.69 -8.96 8.52
CA GLU A 172 -11.56 -9.90 8.67
C GLU A 172 -11.41 -10.86 7.48
N GLY A 173 -12.51 -11.19 6.77
CA GLY A 173 -12.45 -12.06 5.59
C GLY A 173 -11.61 -11.46 4.44
N VAL A 174 -11.67 -10.14 4.27
CA VAL A 174 -10.87 -9.41 3.28
C VAL A 174 -9.54 -8.95 3.86
N PHE A 175 -9.54 -8.31 5.02
CA PHE A 175 -8.35 -7.66 5.55
C PHE A 175 -7.41 -8.62 6.32
N GLY A 176 -7.91 -9.72 6.89
CA GLY A 176 -7.10 -10.72 7.59
C GLY A 176 -5.99 -11.31 6.72
N PRO A 177 -6.28 -11.90 5.56
CA PRO A 177 -5.24 -12.41 4.66
C PRO A 177 -4.22 -11.37 4.20
N ILE A 178 -4.65 -10.10 4.04
CA ILE A 178 -3.76 -8.98 3.67
C ILE A 178 -2.82 -8.65 4.83
N ARG A 179 -3.36 -8.50 6.03
CA ARG A 179 -2.59 -8.23 7.24
C ARG A 179 -1.57 -9.34 7.50
N ASP A 180 -1.95 -10.60 7.30
CA ASP A 180 -1.03 -11.74 7.40
C ASP A 180 0.14 -11.64 6.41
N GLY A 181 -0.14 -11.32 5.15
CA GLY A 181 0.91 -11.13 4.14
C GLY A 181 1.85 -9.97 4.49
N MET A 182 1.31 -8.87 5.02
CA MET A 182 2.11 -7.72 5.48
C MET A 182 2.94 -8.04 6.72
N LYS A 183 2.42 -8.84 7.68
CA LYS A 183 3.18 -9.35 8.84
C LYS A 183 4.33 -10.23 8.40
N ARG A 184 4.10 -11.15 7.44
CA ARG A 184 5.15 -12.01 6.88
C ARG A 184 6.26 -11.18 6.23
N MET A 185 5.90 -10.17 5.42
CA MET A 185 6.87 -9.26 4.81
C MET A 185 7.74 -8.54 5.85
N ALA A 186 7.16 -8.03 6.92
CA ALA A 186 7.94 -7.40 8.00
C ALA A 186 8.93 -8.38 8.66
N ARG A 187 8.53 -9.64 8.85
CA ARG A 187 9.39 -10.70 9.42
C ARG A 187 10.56 -11.10 8.50
N THR A 188 10.40 -11.00 7.18
CA THR A 188 11.49 -11.25 6.22
C THR A 188 12.45 -10.07 6.10
N THR A 189 12.05 -8.88 6.53
CA THR A 189 12.90 -7.68 6.55
C THR A 189 13.64 -7.61 7.87
N ARG A 190 14.97 -7.86 7.85
CA ARG A 190 15.80 -8.00 9.06
C ARG A 190 15.58 -6.87 10.08
N VAL A 191 15.68 -5.62 9.64
CA VAL A 191 15.57 -4.45 10.53
C VAL A 191 14.19 -4.33 11.18
N LEU A 192 13.11 -4.80 10.53
CA LEU A 192 11.75 -4.80 11.09
C LEU A 192 11.50 -6.01 11.98
N ARG A 193 12.09 -7.16 11.66
CA ARG A 193 11.99 -8.37 12.50
C ARG A 193 12.58 -8.15 13.90
N GLU A 194 13.60 -7.30 13.99
CA GLU A 194 14.28 -6.95 15.24
C GLU A 194 13.62 -5.74 15.95
N ALA A 195 12.44 -5.29 15.53
CA ALA A 195 11.72 -4.18 16.15
C ALA A 195 11.22 -4.54 17.56
N PRO A 196 11.02 -3.54 18.46
CA PRO A 196 10.60 -3.77 19.84
C PRO A 196 9.20 -4.40 19.93
N VAL A 197 8.36 -4.19 18.91
CA VAL A 197 7.06 -4.83 18.76
C VAL A 197 6.90 -5.40 17.35
N ALA A 198 6.12 -6.49 17.23
CA ALA A 198 5.80 -7.02 15.92
C ALA A 198 5.05 -5.97 15.08
N CYS A 199 5.45 -5.80 13.84
CA CYS A 199 4.81 -4.87 12.91
C CYS A 199 4.35 -5.57 11.63
N ALA A 200 3.53 -4.88 10.85
CA ALA A 200 3.16 -5.27 9.51
C ALA A 200 3.57 -4.17 8.53
N ALA A 201 4.10 -4.54 7.38
CA ALA A 201 4.59 -3.56 6.42
C ALA A 201 4.46 -4.03 4.97
N LYS A 202 4.52 -3.07 4.03
CA LYS A 202 4.66 -3.34 2.60
C LYS A 202 5.59 -2.33 1.97
N THR A 203 6.65 -2.81 1.35
CA THR A 203 7.61 -1.98 0.60
C THR A 203 7.14 -1.72 -0.83
N GLY A 204 7.60 -0.62 -1.39
CA GLY A 204 7.41 -0.23 -2.77
C GLY A 204 8.69 0.41 -3.33
N SER A 205 8.93 0.19 -4.61
CA SER A 205 10.06 0.75 -5.35
C SER A 205 9.54 1.35 -6.67
N PRO A 206 8.76 2.46 -6.62
CA PRO A 206 8.24 3.06 -7.83
C PRO A 206 9.37 3.64 -8.68
N GLN A 207 9.38 3.26 -9.95
CA GLN A 207 10.29 3.84 -10.94
C GLN A 207 9.76 5.21 -11.36
N LEU A 208 10.68 6.16 -11.49
CA LEU A 208 10.40 7.52 -11.98
C LEU A 208 10.57 7.57 -13.51
N ALA A 209 10.02 8.62 -14.12
CA ALA A 209 10.26 8.88 -15.55
C ALA A 209 11.72 9.23 -15.83
N ASP A 210 12.39 9.88 -14.87
CA ASP A 210 13.79 10.28 -14.98
C ASP A 210 14.72 9.07 -15.06
N THR A 211 15.72 9.17 -15.94
CA THR A 211 16.68 8.09 -16.19
C THR A 211 18.04 8.39 -15.57
N LEU A 212 18.70 7.32 -15.11
CA LEU A 212 20.06 7.38 -14.60
C LEU A 212 21.08 7.61 -15.73
N PRO A 213 22.19 8.32 -15.49
CA PRO A 213 23.34 8.28 -16.38
C PRO A 213 23.79 6.82 -16.59
N GLY A 214 23.76 6.35 -17.83
CA GLY A 214 24.08 4.95 -18.14
C GLY A 214 22.90 4.00 -18.30
N GLY A 215 21.68 4.51 -18.16
CA GLY A 215 20.42 3.77 -18.35
C GLY A 215 19.77 3.30 -17.06
N GLY A 216 18.49 2.91 -17.17
CA GLY A 216 17.64 2.60 -16.03
C GLY A 216 16.92 3.83 -15.49
N HIS A 217 16.07 3.64 -14.50
CA HIS A 217 15.25 4.69 -13.89
C HIS A 217 15.67 4.98 -12.46
N TYR A 218 15.54 6.23 -12.04
CA TYR A 218 15.53 6.54 -10.62
C TYR A 218 14.35 5.85 -9.95
N VAL A 219 14.52 5.49 -8.68
CA VAL A 219 13.53 4.74 -7.91
C VAL A 219 13.36 5.43 -6.56
N ASN A 220 12.11 5.67 -6.18
CA ASN A 220 11.80 6.08 -4.81
C ASN A 220 11.71 4.86 -3.91
N SER A 221 12.11 5.01 -2.64
CA SER A 221 11.86 4.01 -1.62
C SER A 221 10.56 4.36 -0.89
N VAL A 222 9.59 3.47 -0.93
CA VAL A 222 8.29 3.64 -0.28
C VAL A 222 8.05 2.48 0.68
N LEU A 223 7.50 2.79 1.85
CA LEU A 223 7.04 1.79 2.80
C LEU A 223 5.77 2.29 3.46
N ILE A 224 4.77 1.42 3.56
CA ILE A 224 3.63 1.58 4.44
C ILE A 224 3.71 0.52 5.54
N GLY A 225 3.26 0.87 6.75
CA GLY A 225 3.27 -0.09 7.84
C GLY A 225 2.46 0.38 9.04
N TYR A 226 2.26 -0.52 9.98
CA TYR A 226 1.57 -0.24 11.24
C TYR A 226 2.11 -1.16 12.35
N ALA A 227 1.95 -0.75 13.57
CA ALA A 227 2.37 -1.48 14.77
C ALA A 227 1.53 -1.12 16.00
N PRO A 228 1.41 -2.03 17.01
CA PRO A 228 1.72 -3.46 16.92
C PRO A 228 0.91 -4.18 15.85
N ALA A 229 1.40 -5.31 15.32
CA ALA A 229 0.75 -6.00 14.20
C ALA A 229 -0.62 -6.59 14.53
N ASP A 230 -0.87 -6.93 15.79
CA ASP A 230 -2.12 -7.58 16.25
C ASP A 230 -3.07 -6.60 16.94
N ASP A 231 -2.55 -5.53 17.53
CA ASP A 231 -3.31 -4.43 18.16
C ASP A 231 -2.75 -3.08 17.68
N PRO A 232 -3.06 -2.63 16.47
CA PRO A 232 -2.44 -1.46 15.86
C PRO A 232 -2.72 -0.17 16.63
N GLN A 233 -1.66 0.54 17.01
CA GLN A 233 -1.71 1.84 17.69
C GLN A 233 -1.19 2.97 16.80
N ILE A 234 -0.24 2.65 15.89
CA ILE A 234 0.27 3.62 14.92
C ILE A 234 0.27 3.03 13.51
N ALA A 235 0.03 3.88 12.53
CA ALA A 235 0.23 3.58 11.13
C ALA A 235 1.04 4.70 10.49
N MET A 236 1.90 4.34 9.52
CA MET A 236 2.75 5.32 8.87
C MET A 236 3.06 4.98 7.42
N ALA A 237 3.47 5.99 6.69
CA ALA A 237 4.10 5.87 5.39
C ALA A 237 5.45 6.57 5.40
N VAL A 238 6.43 5.95 4.74
CA VAL A 238 7.76 6.51 4.51
C VAL A 238 7.98 6.61 3.02
N VAL A 239 8.37 7.79 2.55
CA VAL A 239 8.74 8.04 1.16
C VAL A 239 10.12 8.71 1.13
N LEU A 240 11.07 8.06 0.47
CA LEU A 240 12.39 8.63 0.20
C LEU A 240 12.50 8.85 -1.30
N GLU A 241 12.54 10.10 -1.71
CA GLU A 241 12.80 10.46 -3.11
C GLU A 241 14.19 10.00 -3.49
N TYR A 242 14.30 9.37 -4.67
CA TYR A 242 15.57 8.77 -5.15
C TYR A 242 16.20 7.77 -4.18
N GLY A 243 15.42 7.25 -3.23
CA GLY A 243 15.88 6.38 -2.14
C GLY A 243 16.25 4.96 -2.56
N GLY A 244 16.10 4.59 -3.84
CA GLY A 244 16.40 3.26 -4.34
C GLY A 244 15.35 2.22 -3.95
N GLY A 245 15.77 1.01 -3.57
CA GLY A 245 14.84 -0.07 -3.23
C GLY A 245 13.97 0.22 -2.02
N GLY A 246 12.73 -0.27 -2.02
CA GLY A 246 11.74 0.00 -0.97
C GLY A 246 12.19 -0.42 0.44
N SER A 247 13.11 -1.36 0.58
CA SER A 247 13.70 -1.75 1.86
C SER A 247 14.51 -0.63 2.54
N ASN A 248 14.98 0.38 1.77
CA ASN A 248 15.75 1.50 2.31
C ASN A 248 14.90 2.43 3.21
N ALA A 249 13.58 2.36 3.11
CA ALA A 249 12.65 3.05 4.02
C ALA A 249 12.45 2.31 5.36
N ALA A 250 12.81 1.02 5.45
CA ALA A 250 12.56 0.21 6.63
C ALA A 250 13.31 0.68 7.91
N PRO A 251 14.56 1.19 7.85
CA PRO A 251 15.23 1.74 9.03
C PRO A 251 14.49 2.93 9.65
N ILE A 252 13.79 3.73 8.84
CA ILE A 252 13.00 4.88 9.34
C ILE A 252 11.78 4.39 10.10
N LEU A 253 11.03 3.42 9.55
CA LEU A 253 9.94 2.78 10.29
C LEU A 253 10.45 2.20 11.60
N ARG A 254 11.59 1.49 11.57
CA ARG A 254 12.21 0.92 12.77
C ARG A 254 12.51 2.00 13.82
N ALA A 255 13.13 3.10 13.44
CA ALA A 255 13.46 4.20 14.35
C ALA A 255 12.21 4.79 15.03
N VAL A 256 11.10 4.91 14.28
CA VAL A 256 9.82 5.34 14.86
C VAL A 256 9.27 4.30 15.84
N LEU A 257 9.35 3.00 15.52
CA LEU A 257 8.93 1.94 16.45
C LEU A 257 9.76 1.91 17.72
N ASP A 258 11.07 2.15 17.62
CA ASP A 258 11.96 2.27 18.78
C ASP A 258 11.59 3.48 19.65
N ALA A 259 11.26 4.62 19.03
CA ALA A 259 10.87 5.83 19.76
C ALA A 259 9.49 5.71 20.44
N VAL A 260 8.55 4.99 19.84
CA VAL A 260 7.17 4.86 20.38
C VAL A 260 7.04 3.70 21.35
N PHE A 261 7.70 2.57 21.09
CA PHE A 261 7.54 1.31 21.83
C PHE A 261 8.84 0.83 22.46
N GLY A 262 9.95 1.48 22.14
CA GLY A 262 11.25 1.15 22.70
C GLY A 262 11.32 1.57 24.18
N VAL A 263 12.04 0.81 24.93
CA VAL A 263 12.30 1.02 26.35
C VAL A 263 13.52 1.92 26.50
#